data_c800516ca8f44c2c54fee216a1e4cf5e
#
_entry.id   c800516ca8f44c2c54fee216a1e4cf5e
#
_cell.length_a   1.000
_cell.length_b   1.000
_cell.length_c   1.000
_cell.angle_alpha   90.00
_cell.angle_beta   90.00
_cell.angle_gamma   90.00
#
_symmetry.space_group_name_H-M   'P 1'
#
loop_
_entity.id
_entity.type
_entity.pdbx_description
1 polymer ?
#
loop_
_entity_poly.entity_id
_entity_poly.type
_entity_poly.pdbx_seq_one_letter_code
_entity_poly.pdbx_strand_id
1 'polypeptide(L)'
;MSYDLPKSALEWKNKIHSFVQNELVQWEIEAEMNSGEIPTEASIKHRKIAIDMGLPGMDAPKEKGGLGLSMLDQAVIWEELGKVTNALSWCFSEAQNWMYEACSEEQIKNYINPLLRGEKKECYAITESESGSNVDGGINTTAILDGDFYILNGEKWYVTGANKADFLFVQAKIGKGKNKDKHVLFFLDKDTKGLELLSSPLFSHTYSFHHHTYKLNNIKVPVKNLIGKEGDGLKYTYSWFRHERLMIAARCCGASERLIEEATTFAKERKSKDGTISDYQAIQFMLADSVTELWA
;
A
#
# COMPACT_ATOMS: atom_id res chain seq x y z
N MET A 1 -14.30 -4.15 29.65
CA MET A 1 -14.71 -2.88 29.06
C MET A 1 -15.19 -3.21 27.65
N SER A 2 -16.43 -2.87 27.29
CA SER A 2 -16.87 -2.94 25.89
C SER A 2 -16.25 -1.74 25.18
N TYR A 3 -15.39 -1.99 24.20
CA TYR A 3 -14.90 -0.95 23.30
C TYR A 3 -15.88 -0.83 22.13
N ASP A 4 -17.00 -0.14 22.37
CA ASP A 4 -17.94 0.12 21.30
C ASP A 4 -17.31 1.09 20.28
N LEU A 5 -17.33 0.69 19.02
CA LEU A 5 -16.87 1.57 17.95
C LEU A 5 -17.77 2.81 17.87
N PRO A 6 -17.21 4.01 17.64
CA PRO A 6 -18.01 5.18 17.30
C PRO A 6 -18.92 4.90 16.10
N LYS A 7 -20.05 5.60 16.03
CA LYS A 7 -21.04 5.40 14.97
C LYS A 7 -20.43 5.51 13.56
N SER A 8 -19.55 6.48 13.32
CA SER A 8 -18.86 6.64 12.03
C SER A 8 -18.03 5.40 11.66
N ALA A 9 -17.25 4.89 12.60
CA ALA A 9 -16.41 3.71 12.36
C ALA A 9 -17.28 2.45 12.11
N LEU A 10 -18.38 2.30 12.82
CA LEU A 10 -19.33 1.20 12.59
C LEU A 10 -19.99 1.29 11.21
N GLU A 11 -20.39 2.48 10.78
CA GLU A 11 -20.95 2.72 9.44
C GLU A 11 -19.94 2.35 8.35
N TRP A 12 -18.67 2.75 8.49
CA TRP A 12 -17.62 2.38 7.58
C TRP A 12 -17.35 0.88 7.58
N LYS A 13 -17.24 0.26 8.76
CA LYS A 13 -17.08 -1.19 8.89
C LYS A 13 -18.14 -1.94 8.09
N ASN A 14 -19.42 -1.62 8.30
CA ASN A 14 -20.54 -2.27 7.62
C ASN A 14 -20.51 -2.04 6.10
N LYS A 15 -20.18 -0.83 5.66
CA LYS A 15 -20.11 -0.48 4.24
C LYS A 15 -19.00 -1.26 3.52
N ILE A 16 -17.81 -1.33 4.13
CA ILE A 16 -16.67 -2.07 3.55
C ILE A 16 -16.88 -3.57 3.65
N HIS A 17 -17.42 -4.07 4.76
CA HIS A 17 -17.81 -5.48 4.88
C HIS A 17 -18.73 -5.90 3.72
N SER A 18 -19.75 -5.11 3.43
CA SER A 18 -20.65 -5.37 2.29
C SER A 18 -19.92 -5.39 0.95
N PHE A 19 -18.98 -4.47 0.72
CA PHE A 19 -18.15 -4.44 -0.48
C PHE A 19 -17.25 -5.69 -0.61
N VAL A 20 -16.59 -6.07 0.48
CA VAL A 20 -15.72 -7.25 0.52
C VAL A 20 -16.53 -8.51 0.23
N GLN A 21 -17.64 -8.73 0.93
CA GLN A 21 -18.44 -9.96 0.82
C GLN A 21 -19.15 -10.09 -0.53
N ASN A 22 -19.72 -9.01 -1.04
CA ASN A 22 -20.58 -9.08 -2.23
C ASN A 22 -19.79 -8.91 -3.53
N GLU A 23 -18.63 -8.25 -3.51
CA GLU A 23 -17.91 -7.91 -4.72
C GLU A 23 -16.54 -8.59 -4.83
N LEU A 24 -15.79 -8.72 -3.73
CA LEU A 24 -14.40 -9.16 -3.78
C LEU A 24 -14.23 -10.66 -3.55
N VAL A 25 -14.83 -11.22 -2.51
CA VAL A 25 -14.60 -12.62 -2.06
C VAL A 25 -14.86 -13.65 -3.17
N GLN A 26 -15.85 -13.43 -4.02
CA GLN A 26 -16.18 -14.33 -5.11
C GLN A 26 -15.03 -14.52 -6.13
N TRP A 27 -14.05 -13.62 -6.18
CA TRP A 27 -12.92 -13.63 -7.10
C TRP A 27 -11.62 -14.16 -6.50
N GLU A 28 -11.61 -14.53 -5.22
CA GLU A 28 -10.36 -14.92 -4.53
C GLU A 28 -9.65 -16.09 -5.18
N ILE A 29 -10.38 -17.17 -5.45
CA ILE A 29 -9.80 -18.38 -6.05
C ILE A 29 -9.19 -18.05 -7.41
N GLU A 30 -9.91 -17.29 -8.24
CA GLU A 30 -9.41 -16.90 -9.56
C GLU A 30 -8.15 -16.02 -9.45
N ALA A 31 -8.16 -15.03 -8.56
CA ALA A 31 -6.99 -14.19 -8.32
C ALA A 31 -5.78 -14.98 -7.82
N GLU A 32 -5.94 -15.86 -6.84
CA GLU A 32 -4.85 -16.69 -6.30
C GLU A 32 -4.29 -17.67 -7.34
N MET A 33 -5.13 -18.25 -8.18
CA MET A 33 -4.72 -19.19 -9.23
C MET A 33 -4.16 -18.50 -10.49
N ASN A 34 -4.34 -17.18 -10.62
CA ASN A 34 -3.98 -16.42 -11.81
C ASN A 34 -3.06 -15.22 -11.52
N SER A 35 -2.06 -15.43 -10.66
CA SER A 35 -1.02 -14.42 -10.35
C SER A 35 -1.56 -13.07 -9.85
N GLY A 36 -2.68 -13.09 -9.13
CA GLY A 36 -3.34 -11.90 -8.62
C GLY A 36 -4.25 -11.20 -9.64
N GLU A 37 -4.43 -11.75 -10.84
CA GLU A 37 -5.24 -11.14 -11.89
C GLU A 37 -6.66 -11.72 -11.90
N ILE A 38 -7.63 -10.85 -12.16
CA ILE A 38 -9.05 -11.18 -12.39
C ILE A 38 -9.51 -10.56 -13.71
N PRO A 39 -10.68 -10.93 -14.23
CA PRO A 39 -11.19 -10.31 -15.46
C PRO A 39 -11.18 -8.78 -15.37
N THR A 40 -10.75 -8.14 -16.47
CA THR A 40 -10.59 -6.69 -16.54
C THR A 40 -11.86 -5.93 -16.12
N GLU A 41 -13.03 -6.43 -16.53
CA GLU A 41 -14.32 -5.82 -16.19
C GLU A 41 -14.58 -5.85 -14.67
N ALA A 42 -14.27 -6.96 -13.99
CA ALA A 42 -14.39 -7.08 -12.54
C ALA A 42 -13.42 -6.11 -11.83
N SER A 43 -12.16 -6.05 -12.30
CA SER A 43 -11.16 -5.12 -11.75
C SER A 43 -11.59 -3.64 -11.91
N ILE A 44 -12.13 -3.26 -13.07
CA ILE A 44 -12.68 -1.93 -13.31
C ILE A 44 -13.87 -1.64 -12.38
N LYS A 45 -14.78 -2.62 -12.23
CA LYS A 45 -15.95 -2.51 -11.33
C LYS A 45 -15.51 -2.27 -9.89
N HIS A 46 -14.57 -3.07 -9.37
CA HIS A 46 -14.07 -2.94 -8.00
C HIS A 46 -13.43 -1.57 -7.77
N ARG A 47 -12.57 -1.12 -8.70
CA ARG A 47 -11.98 0.22 -8.64
C ARG A 47 -13.05 1.30 -8.63
N LYS A 48 -14.06 1.22 -9.51
CA LYS A 48 -15.14 2.19 -9.57
C LYS A 48 -15.90 2.27 -8.25
N ILE A 49 -16.26 1.14 -7.65
CA ILE A 49 -16.95 1.10 -6.36
C ILE A 49 -16.09 1.75 -5.28
N ALA A 50 -14.79 1.46 -5.22
CA ALA A 50 -13.87 2.07 -4.26
C ALA A 50 -13.78 3.60 -4.43
N ILE A 51 -13.72 4.09 -5.67
CA ILE A 51 -13.72 5.52 -5.99
C ILE A 51 -15.05 6.18 -5.60
N ASP A 52 -16.18 5.56 -5.95
CA ASP A 52 -17.52 6.07 -5.63
C ASP A 52 -17.75 6.14 -4.10
N MET A 53 -17.08 5.30 -3.33
CA MET A 53 -17.03 5.36 -1.87
C MET A 53 -16.08 6.43 -1.31
N GLY A 54 -15.20 6.99 -2.14
CA GLY A 54 -14.20 7.98 -1.75
C GLY A 54 -12.93 7.40 -1.12
N LEU A 55 -12.70 6.07 -1.21
CA LEU A 55 -11.57 5.40 -0.56
C LEU A 55 -10.19 5.93 -0.99
N PRO A 56 -9.95 6.35 -2.27
CA PRO A 56 -8.68 6.96 -2.65
C PRO A 56 -8.32 8.23 -1.85
N GLY A 57 -9.32 8.90 -1.29
CA GLY A 57 -9.14 10.14 -0.53
C GLY A 57 -9.53 10.03 0.94
N MET A 58 -9.50 8.83 1.54
CA MET A 58 -9.93 8.66 2.93
C MET A 58 -9.10 9.51 3.90
N ASP A 59 -7.80 9.65 3.70
CA ASP A 59 -6.89 10.50 4.49
C ASP A 59 -6.76 11.93 3.94
N ALA A 60 -7.11 12.16 2.69
CA ALA A 60 -6.97 13.48 2.05
C ALA A 60 -7.91 14.53 2.68
N PRO A 61 -7.48 15.80 2.76
CA PRO A 61 -8.29 16.87 3.34
C PRO A 61 -9.62 17.06 2.60
N LYS A 62 -10.70 17.36 3.34
CA LYS A 62 -12.05 17.59 2.78
C LYS A 62 -12.08 18.74 1.78
N GLU A 63 -11.36 19.81 2.06
CA GLU A 63 -11.23 21.00 1.19
C GLU A 63 -10.46 20.71 -0.11
N LYS A 64 -9.77 19.58 -0.18
CA LYS A 64 -9.09 19.06 -1.38
C LYS A 64 -9.89 17.96 -2.10
N GLY A 65 -11.10 17.68 -1.65
CA GLY A 65 -11.98 16.66 -2.22
C GLY A 65 -11.85 15.26 -1.60
N GLY A 66 -11.08 15.14 -0.52
CA GLY A 66 -10.98 13.91 0.27
C GLY A 66 -12.09 13.75 1.30
N LEU A 67 -12.03 12.68 2.07
CA LEU A 67 -12.98 12.39 3.15
C LEU A 67 -12.52 12.91 4.52
N GLY A 68 -11.22 13.11 4.72
CA GLY A 68 -10.64 13.56 5.99
C GLY A 68 -11.07 12.67 7.15
N LEU A 69 -11.00 11.34 6.96
CA LEU A 69 -11.43 10.37 7.96
C LEU A 69 -10.48 10.36 9.15
N SER A 70 -11.04 10.07 10.32
CA SER A 70 -10.22 9.80 11.49
C SER A 70 -9.36 8.54 11.28
N MET A 71 -8.25 8.43 12.00
CA MET A 71 -7.39 7.25 11.95
C MET A 71 -8.13 5.98 12.33
N LEU A 72 -9.12 6.06 13.23
CA LEU A 72 -9.95 4.93 13.61
C LEU A 72 -10.88 4.49 12.47
N ASP A 73 -11.49 5.46 11.75
CA ASP A 73 -12.33 5.13 10.59
C ASP A 73 -11.50 4.45 9.49
N GLN A 74 -10.27 4.93 9.26
CA GLN A 74 -9.33 4.32 8.30
C GLN A 74 -8.92 2.91 8.75
N ALA A 75 -8.62 2.71 10.04
CA ALA A 75 -8.25 1.40 10.59
C ALA A 75 -9.35 0.34 10.37
N VAL A 76 -10.61 0.67 10.64
CA VAL A 76 -11.72 -0.28 10.42
C VAL A 76 -11.98 -0.56 8.94
N ILE A 77 -11.72 0.42 8.05
CA ILE A 77 -11.77 0.20 6.60
C ILE A 77 -10.71 -0.83 6.19
N TRP A 78 -9.48 -0.65 6.65
CA TRP A 78 -8.38 -1.56 6.33
C TRP A 78 -8.53 -2.94 6.96
N GLU A 79 -9.10 -3.01 8.17
CA GLU A 79 -9.43 -4.28 8.82
C GLU A 79 -10.42 -5.09 7.97
N GLU A 80 -11.50 -4.49 7.49
CA GLU A 80 -12.46 -5.18 6.63
C GLU A 80 -11.87 -5.55 5.26
N LEU A 81 -11.08 -4.67 4.64
CA LEU A 81 -10.35 -4.99 3.40
C LEU A 81 -9.31 -6.10 3.60
N GLY A 82 -8.80 -6.28 4.80
CA GLY A 82 -7.90 -7.37 5.16
C GLY A 82 -8.56 -8.75 5.15
N LYS A 83 -9.88 -8.83 5.19
CA LYS A 83 -10.65 -10.08 5.15
C LYS A 83 -10.72 -10.73 3.76
N VAL A 84 -10.21 -10.10 2.74
CA VAL A 84 -10.10 -10.67 1.39
C VAL A 84 -8.64 -10.87 1.00
N THR A 85 -8.37 -11.79 0.06
CA THR A 85 -7.00 -12.00 -0.42
C THR A 85 -6.32 -10.70 -0.82
N ASN A 86 -5.04 -10.61 -0.54
CA ASN A 86 -4.24 -9.41 -0.77
C ASN A 86 -4.31 -8.91 -2.22
N ALA A 87 -4.48 -9.81 -3.20
CA ALA A 87 -4.64 -9.47 -4.62
C ALA A 87 -5.79 -8.50 -4.89
N LEU A 88 -6.89 -8.67 -4.19
CA LEU A 88 -8.13 -7.94 -4.46
C LEU A 88 -8.29 -6.68 -3.61
N SER A 89 -7.67 -6.63 -2.46
CA SER A 89 -7.81 -5.50 -1.53
C SER A 89 -7.07 -4.23 -1.97
N TRP A 90 -6.16 -4.32 -2.96
CA TRP A 90 -5.44 -3.19 -3.55
C TRP A 90 -6.10 -2.66 -4.83
N CYS A 91 -7.42 -2.55 -4.83
CA CYS A 91 -8.17 -2.11 -6.03
C CYS A 91 -8.13 -0.58 -6.26
N PHE A 92 -7.54 0.21 -5.36
CA PHE A 92 -7.38 1.66 -5.47
C PHE A 92 -6.01 2.11 -4.96
N SER A 93 -5.61 3.31 -5.33
CA SER A 93 -4.45 4.05 -4.82
C SER A 93 -4.91 5.14 -3.86
N GLU A 94 -4.01 5.66 -3.01
CA GLU A 94 -4.38 6.66 -2.01
C GLU A 94 -3.67 7.99 -2.19
N ALA A 95 -4.45 9.07 -2.16
CA ALA A 95 -3.96 10.43 -1.99
C ALA A 95 -3.94 10.76 -0.49
N GLN A 96 -2.78 10.67 0.14
CA GLN A 96 -2.61 10.86 1.58
C GLN A 96 -2.43 12.33 1.95
N ASN A 97 -2.79 12.72 3.18
CA ASN A 97 -2.73 14.11 3.67
C ASN A 97 -1.33 14.73 3.53
N TRP A 98 -0.26 13.98 3.84
CA TRP A 98 1.11 14.50 3.73
C TRP A 98 1.48 14.96 2.32
N MET A 99 0.86 14.39 1.29
CA MET A 99 1.10 14.78 -0.11
C MET A 99 0.60 16.20 -0.37
N TYR A 100 -0.54 16.56 0.22
CA TYR A 100 -1.09 17.93 0.10
C TYR A 100 -0.28 18.97 0.89
N GLU A 101 0.40 18.54 1.96
CA GLU A 101 1.31 19.40 2.72
C GLU A 101 2.67 19.60 2.02
N ALA A 102 3.14 18.58 1.30
CA ALA A 102 4.47 18.53 0.73
C ALA A 102 4.55 19.08 -0.69
N CYS A 103 3.50 18.88 -1.48
CA CYS A 103 3.50 19.11 -2.92
C CYS A 103 3.09 20.53 -3.30
N SER A 104 3.70 21.05 -4.37
CA SER A 104 3.25 22.28 -5.01
C SER A 104 1.88 22.10 -5.69
N GLU A 105 1.19 23.21 -5.99
CA GLU A 105 -0.09 23.17 -6.71
C GLU A 105 0.02 22.46 -8.07
N GLU A 106 1.15 22.61 -8.78
CA GLU A 106 1.41 21.92 -10.05
C GLU A 106 1.55 20.41 -9.82
N GLN A 107 2.26 19.99 -8.79
CA GLN A 107 2.41 18.57 -8.43
C GLN A 107 1.08 17.97 -7.98
N ILE A 108 0.31 18.69 -7.16
CA ILE A 108 -1.03 18.26 -6.74
C ILE A 108 -1.91 18.04 -7.97
N LYS A 109 -1.93 18.97 -8.91
CA LYS A 109 -2.72 18.88 -10.13
C LYS A 109 -2.32 17.69 -11.00
N ASN A 110 -1.01 17.44 -11.16
CA ASN A 110 -0.49 16.48 -12.13
C ASN A 110 -0.38 15.05 -11.59
N TYR A 111 -0.22 14.87 -10.26
CA TYR A 111 0.01 13.59 -9.61
C TYR A 111 -1.06 13.25 -8.57
N ILE A 112 -1.33 14.14 -7.61
CA ILE A 112 -2.16 13.79 -6.45
C ILE A 112 -3.65 13.78 -6.77
N ASN A 113 -4.17 14.80 -7.47
CA ASN A 113 -5.57 14.81 -7.89
C ASN A 113 -5.93 13.66 -8.83
N PRO A 114 -5.06 13.22 -9.78
CA PRO A 114 -5.28 11.98 -10.54
C PRO A 114 -5.30 10.71 -9.69
N LEU A 115 -4.51 10.60 -8.60
CA LEU A 115 -4.65 9.50 -7.64
C LEU A 115 -6.02 9.52 -6.98
N LEU A 116 -6.43 10.68 -6.45
CA LEU A 116 -7.73 10.86 -5.78
C LEU A 116 -8.91 10.44 -6.67
N ARG A 117 -8.81 10.70 -7.98
CA ARG A 117 -9.83 10.29 -8.96
C ARG A 117 -9.65 8.87 -9.50
N GLY A 118 -8.62 8.14 -9.07
CA GLY A 118 -8.29 6.81 -9.57
C GLY A 118 -7.83 6.78 -11.04
N GLU A 119 -7.38 7.91 -11.58
CA GLU A 119 -6.89 8.04 -12.96
C GLU A 119 -5.43 7.61 -13.11
N LYS A 120 -4.63 7.72 -12.03
CA LYS A 120 -3.24 7.30 -11.94
C LYS A 120 -3.01 6.36 -10.78
N LYS A 121 -1.92 5.60 -10.87
CA LYS A 121 -1.39 4.74 -9.82
C LYS A 121 0.05 5.12 -9.51
N GLU A 122 0.40 5.11 -8.25
CA GLU A 122 1.76 5.34 -7.75
C GLU A 122 2.44 4.02 -7.36
N CYS A 123 3.76 4.10 -7.25
CA CYS A 123 4.55 3.16 -6.47
C CYS A 123 5.71 3.87 -5.79
N TYR A 124 6.29 3.22 -4.78
CA TYR A 124 7.38 3.79 -3.98
C TYR A 124 8.69 3.05 -4.24
N ALA A 125 9.70 3.79 -4.71
CA ALA A 125 11.04 3.31 -5.00
C ALA A 125 12.01 3.80 -3.92
N ILE A 126 12.07 3.07 -2.79
CA ILE A 126 12.83 3.44 -1.59
C ILE A 126 13.96 2.44 -1.35
N THR A 127 13.61 1.15 -1.16
CA THR A 127 14.54 0.06 -0.84
C THR A 127 15.67 -0.08 -1.86
N GLU A 128 16.86 -0.44 -1.38
CA GLU A 128 18.03 -0.78 -2.19
C GLU A 128 18.63 -2.11 -1.70
N SER A 129 19.56 -2.72 -2.45
CA SER A 129 20.20 -3.99 -2.06
C SER A 129 20.81 -3.94 -0.65
N GLU A 130 21.45 -2.84 -0.30
CA GLU A 130 22.10 -2.61 1.00
C GLU A 130 21.22 -1.88 2.02
N SER A 131 19.97 -1.54 1.65
CA SER A 131 19.07 -0.75 2.49
C SER A 131 17.64 -1.22 2.42
N GLY A 132 17.31 -2.17 3.31
CA GLY A 132 15.92 -2.57 3.59
C GLY A 132 15.31 -1.71 4.70
N SER A 133 15.39 -2.18 5.95
CA SER A 133 14.80 -1.48 7.12
C SER A 133 15.52 -0.18 7.47
N ASN A 134 16.82 -0.05 7.17
CA ASN A 134 17.62 1.13 7.47
C ASN A 134 17.60 2.14 6.31
N VAL A 135 16.46 2.78 6.08
CA VAL A 135 16.30 3.79 5.02
C VAL A 135 17.15 5.04 5.28
N ASP A 136 17.34 5.44 6.53
CA ASP A 136 18.09 6.65 6.90
C ASP A 136 19.59 6.51 6.54
N GLY A 137 20.23 5.42 6.94
CA GLY A 137 21.67 5.20 6.75
C GLY A 137 22.06 4.56 5.43
N GLY A 138 21.16 3.73 4.84
CA GLY A 138 21.54 2.77 3.82
C GLY A 138 21.30 3.18 2.36
N ILE A 139 20.59 4.27 2.09
CA ILE A 139 20.29 4.71 0.72
C ILE A 139 21.57 5.18 0.02
N ASN A 140 21.86 4.61 -1.16
CA ASN A 140 23.01 4.94 -2.00
C ASN A 140 22.62 5.65 -3.30
N THR A 141 21.35 5.65 -3.68
CA THR A 141 20.85 6.44 -4.82
C THR A 141 21.15 7.91 -4.60
N THR A 142 21.82 8.53 -5.57
CA THR A 142 22.25 9.95 -5.51
C THR A 142 21.44 10.82 -6.45
N ALA A 143 21.24 12.08 -6.06
CA ALA A 143 20.70 13.15 -6.87
C ALA A 143 21.70 14.32 -6.91
N ILE A 144 22.14 14.72 -8.11
CA ILE A 144 23.09 15.81 -8.30
C ILE A 144 22.42 16.90 -9.13
N LEU A 145 22.33 18.12 -8.60
CA LEU A 145 21.77 19.26 -9.32
C LEU A 145 22.67 19.66 -10.48
N ASP A 146 22.11 19.76 -11.67
CA ASP A 146 22.74 20.20 -12.92
C ASP A 146 21.77 21.12 -13.69
N GLY A 147 21.96 22.42 -13.56
CA GLY A 147 21.03 23.42 -14.09
C GLY A 147 19.62 23.26 -13.54
N ASP A 148 18.63 23.06 -14.40
CA ASP A 148 17.23 22.92 -14.07
C ASP A 148 16.81 21.47 -13.77
N PHE A 149 17.77 20.55 -13.62
CA PHE A 149 17.52 19.13 -13.42
C PHE A 149 18.34 18.57 -12.26
N TYR A 150 17.81 17.55 -11.62
CA TYR A 150 18.61 16.62 -10.83
C TYR A 150 18.96 15.40 -11.69
N ILE A 151 20.23 14.98 -11.63
CA ILE A 151 20.69 13.75 -12.26
C ILE A 151 20.67 12.65 -11.20
N LEU A 152 19.79 11.65 -11.37
CA LEU A 152 19.66 10.54 -10.45
C LEU A 152 20.44 9.33 -10.96
N ASN A 153 21.21 8.72 -10.04
CA ASN A 153 21.92 7.46 -10.27
C ASN A 153 21.76 6.54 -9.06
N GLY A 154 21.49 5.26 -9.30
CA GLY A 154 21.33 4.26 -8.25
C GLY A 154 20.56 3.06 -8.69
N GLU A 155 20.08 2.29 -7.71
CA GLU A 155 19.29 1.08 -7.92
C GLU A 155 18.18 1.00 -6.87
N LYS A 156 17.00 0.54 -7.28
CA LYS A 156 15.85 0.40 -6.39
C LYS A 156 15.30 -1.02 -6.46
N TRP A 157 15.09 -1.61 -5.29
CA TRP A 157 14.67 -2.99 -5.13
C TRP A 157 13.23 -3.08 -4.61
N TYR A 158 12.53 -4.12 -5.07
CA TYR A 158 11.18 -4.46 -4.60
C TYR A 158 10.18 -3.30 -4.71
N VAL A 159 10.22 -2.61 -5.87
CA VAL A 159 9.29 -1.51 -6.14
C VAL A 159 7.90 -2.11 -6.40
N THR A 160 7.14 -2.26 -5.33
CA THR A 160 5.83 -2.90 -5.33
C THR A 160 4.84 -2.13 -6.19
N GLY A 161 4.09 -2.84 -7.05
CA GLY A 161 3.09 -2.23 -7.93
C GLY A 161 3.64 -1.53 -9.16
N ALA A 162 4.96 -1.53 -9.38
CA ALA A 162 5.60 -0.83 -10.49
C ALA A 162 5.16 -1.30 -11.88
N ASN A 163 4.69 -2.56 -12.01
CA ASN A 163 4.11 -3.08 -13.24
C ASN A 163 2.85 -2.33 -13.69
N LYS A 164 2.09 -1.75 -12.76
CA LYS A 164 0.81 -1.04 -12.99
C LYS A 164 0.86 0.45 -12.65
N ALA A 165 1.99 0.95 -12.13
CA ALA A 165 2.14 2.35 -11.75
C ALA A 165 2.32 3.27 -12.98
N ASP A 166 1.85 4.51 -12.85
CA ASP A 166 2.03 5.58 -13.83
C ASP A 166 3.24 6.46 -13.46
N PHE A 167 3.53 6.55 -12.16
CA PHE A 167 4.70 7.28 -11.65
C PHE A 167 5.23 6.68 -10.34
N LEU A 168 6.46 7.06 -10.01
CA LEU A 168 7.16 6.60 -8.81
C LEU A 168 7.45 7.77 -7.87
N PHE A 169 7.36 7.53 -6.57
CA PHE A 169 8.04 8.31 -5.54
C PHE A 169 9.45 7.73 -5.38
N VAL A 170 10.48 8.50 -5.72
CA VAL A 170 11.87 8.03 -5.70
C VAL A 170 12.66 8.68 -4.58
N GLN A 171 13.12 7.88 -3.62
CA GLN A 171 13.99 8.32 -2.52
C GLN A 171 15.45 8.34 -2.99
N ALA A 172 16.15 9.44 -2.74
CA ALA A 172 17.58 9.60 -3.03
C ALA A 172 18.27 10.44 -1.96
N LYS A 173 19.61 10.55 -2.04
CA LYS A 173 20.42 11.51 -1.28
C LYS A 173 21.05 12.53 -2.22
N ILE A 174 21.21 13.77 -1.76
CA ILE A 174 21.99 14.78 -2.48
C ILE A 174 23.44 14.32 -2.58
N GLY A 175 23.96 14.20 -3.79
CA GLY A 175 25.31 13.64 -4.02
C GLY A 175 26.46 14.63 -3.80
N LYS A 176 26.22 15.95 -3.86
CA LYS A 176 27.26 16.99 -3.66
C LYS A 176 26.68 18.33 -3.21
N GLY A 177 27.56 19.22 -2.74
CA GLY A 177 27.21 20.58 -2.32
C GLY A 177 26.86 20.69 -0.84
N LYS A 178 26.25 21.82 -0.45
CA LYS A 178 25.92 22.16 0.95
C LYS A 178 24.98 21.15 1.62
N ASN A 179 24.10 20.55 0.85
CA ASN A 179 23.09 19.61 1.31
C ASN A 179 23.48 18.15 1.04
N LYS A 180 24.76 17.87 0.77
CA LYS A 180 25.24 16.50 0.58
C LYS A 180 24.74 15.57 1.67
N ASP A 181 24.36 14.35 1.29
CA ASP A 181 23.81 13.27 2.12
C ASP A 181 22.43 13.55 2.72
N LYS A 182 21.81 14.72 2.50
CA LYS A 182 20.43 14.96 2.86
C LYS A 182 19.50 14.22 1.91
N HIS A 183 18.44 13.63 2.49
CA HIS A 183 17.43 12.89 1.74
C HIS A 183 16.50 13.80 0.96
N VAL A 184 16.12 13.34 -0.22
CA VAL A 184 15.17 13.97 -1.13
C VAL A 184 14.18 12.95 -1.66
N LEU A 185 13.00 13.40 -2.01
CA LEU A 185 11.94 12.58 -2.61
C LEU A 185 11.47 13.25 -3.90
N PHE A 186 11.36 12.49 -4.98
CA PHE A 186 10.98 13.00 -6.30
C PHE A 186 9.76 12.27 -6.86
N PHE A 187 8.98 12.98 -7.65
CA PHE A 187 8.14 12.35 -8.67
C PHE A 187 8.95 11.96 -9.89
N LEU A 188 8.78 10.74 -10.34
CA LEU A 188 9.37 10.20 -11.56
C LEU A 188 8.30 9.49 -12.39
N ASP A 189 8.01 9.96 -13.59
CA ASP A 189 7.09 9.28 -14.49
C ASP A 189 7.70 7.95 -14.95
N LYS A 190 6.88 6.91 -15.08
CA LYS A 190 7.30 5.53 -15.38
C LYS A 190 8.12 5.43 -16.68
N ASP A 191 7.77 6.22 -17.69
CA ASP A 191 8.42 6.18 -19.00
C ASP A 191 9.65 7.08 -19.09
N THR A 192 10.18 7.54 -17.95
CA THR A 192 11.36 8.41 -17.92
C THR A 192 12.58 7.67 -18.46
N LYS A 193 13.27 8.30 -19.44
CA LYS A 193 14.50 7.76 -20.01
C LYS A 193 15.58 7.55 -18.95
N GLY A 194 16.18 6.38 -18.93
CA GLY A 194 17.18 5.99 -17.94
C GLY A 194 16.64 5.20 -16.75
N LEU A 195 15.31 5.01 -16.65
CA LEU A 195 14.73 4.04 -15.74
C LEU A 195 14.73 2.66 -16.41
N GLU A 196 15.63 1.80 -15.96
CA GLU A 196 15.89 0.49 -16.58
C GLU A 196 15.37 -0.62 -15.67
N LEU A 197 14.46 -1.46 -16.16
CA LEU A 197 14.01 -2.66 -15.47
C LEU A 197 15.14 -3.70 -15.47
N LEU A 198 15.66 -4.03 -14.29
CA LEU A 198 16.69 -5.06 -14.15
C LEU A 198 16.09 -6.45 -13.99
N SER A 199 15.08 -6.59 -13.16
CA SER A 199 14.44 -7.87 -12.87
C SER A 199 13.07 -7.69 -12.27
N SER A 200 12.27 -8.75 -12.33
CA SER A 200 11.02 -8.91 -11.61
C SER A 200 11.09 -10.22 -10.84
N PRO A 201 11.66 -10.22 -9.62
CA PRO A 201 11.82 -11.43 -8.83
C PRO A 201 10.49 -12.14 -8.60
N LEU A 202 10.52 -13.48 -8.62
CA LEU A 202 9.40 -14.30 -8.21
C LEU A 202 9.48 -14.56 -6.70
N PHE A 203 8.33 -14.52 -6.05
CA PHE A 203 8.18 -14.75 -4.62
C PHE A 203 7.27 -15.95 -4.38
N SER A 204 7.15 -16.41 -3.15
CA SER A 204 6.24 -17.48 -2.74
C SER A 204 4.76 -17.06 -2.75
N HIS A 205 4.45 -15.78 -2.86
CA HIS A 205 3.09 -15.29 -3.06
C HIS A 205 2.68 -15.34 -4.55
N THR A 206 1.39 -15.15 -4.82
CA THR A 206 0.78 -15.33 -6.14
C THR A 206 1.00 -14.18 -7.13
N TYR A 207 1.57 -13.04 -6.70
CA TYR A 207 1.76 -11.88 -7.58
C TYR A 207 3.01 -12.00 -8.43
N SER A 208 2.86 -12.40 -9.68
CA SER A 208 3.95 -12.39 -10.66
C SER A 208 4.23 -10.95 -11.14
N PHE A 209 5.51 -10.65 -11.34
CA PHE A 209 5.96 -9.37 -11.91
C PHE A 209 5.55 -8.10 -11.12
N HIS A 210 5.25 -8.22 -9.84
CA HIS A 210 4.71 -7.12 -9.04
C HIS A 210 5.81 -6.28 -8.36
N HIS A 211 6.97 -6.87 -8.07
CA HIS A 211 8.06 -6.21 -7.33
C HIS A 211 9.29 -6.05 -8.23
N HIS A 212 9.36 -4.93 -8.92
CA HIS A 212 10.45 -4.65 -9.83
C HIS A 212 11.73 -4.22 -9.12
N THR A 213 12.88 -4.56 -9.73
CA THR A 213 14.18 -3.97 -9.44
C THR A 213 14.56 -3.06 -10.59
N TYR A 214 14.85 -1.79 -10.28
CA TYR A 214 15.19 -0.77 -11.28
C TYR A 214 16.59 -0.25 -11.08
N LYS A 215 17.28 0.00 -12.21
CA LYS A 215 18.45 0.86 -12.26
C LYS A 215 18.04 2.26 -12.69
N LEU A 216 18.55 3.26 -11.98
CA LEU A 216 18.46 4.66 -12.33
C LEU A 216 19.79 5.04 -12.99
N ASN A 217 19.78 5.27 -14.29
CA ASN A 217 20.99 5.53 -15.09
C ASN A 217 20.94 6.92 -15.69
N ASN A 218 21.57 7.88 -15.00
CA ASN A 218 21.63 9.29 -15.38
C ASN A 218 20.24 9.89 -15.69
N ILE A 219 19.26 9.56 -14.87
CA ILE A 219 17.90 10.06 -15.03
C ILE A 219 17.86 11.57 -14.80
N LYS A 220 17.37 12.32 -15.78
CA LYS A 220 17.13 13.76 -15.66
C LYS A 220 15.74 14.01 -15.09
N VAL A 221 15.70 14.47 -13.84
CA VAL A 221 14.46 14.84 -13.15
C VAL A 221 14.38 16.36 -13.04
N PRO A 222 13.35 17.02 -13.58
CA PRO A 222 13.19 18.47 -13.44
C PRO A 222 13.15 18.89 -11.96
N VAL A 223 13.76 20.02 -11.61
CA VAL A 223 13.76 20.55 -10.23
C VAL A 223 12.34 20.66 -9.67
N LYS A 224 11.36 20.98 -10.50
CA LYS A 224 9.93 21.07 -10.09
C LYS A 224 9.32 19.74 -9.66
N ASN A 225 9.96 18.60 -9.91
CA ASN A 225 9.52 17.28 -9.46
C ASN A 225 10.07 16.91 -8.06
N LEU A 226 10.92 17.75 -7.46
CA LEU A 226 11.33 17.60 -6.06
C LEU A 226 10.11 17.86 -5.15
N ILE A 227 9.81 16.94 -4.24
CA ILE A 227 8.74 17.07 -3.27
C ILE A 227 9.27 17.81 -2.05
N GLY A 228 8.63 18.91 -1.69
CA GLY A 228 9.13 19.81 -0.65
C GLY A 228 10.45 20.46 -1.03
N LYS A 229 11.47 20.29 -0.19
CA LYS A 229 12.83 20.83 -0.41
C LYS A 229 13.91 19.81 -0.09
N GLU A 230 15.15 20.13 -0.47
CA GLU A 230 16.32 19.30 -0.10
C GLU A 230 16.39 19.10 1.42
N GLY A 231 16.41 17.83 1.85
CA GLY A 231 16.43 17.43 3.25
C GLY A 231 15.07 16.98 3.79
N ASP A 232 13.97 17.24 3.10
CA ASP A 232 12.62 16.85 3.57
C ASP A 232 12.28 15.39 3.21
N GLY A 233 13.06 14.72 2.36
CA GLY A 233 12.73 13.39 1.82
C GLY A 233 12.37 12.35 2.88
N LEU A 234 13.19 12.23 3.96
CA LEU A 234 12.90 11.30 5.05
C LEU A 234 11.62 11.68 5.82
N LYS A 235 11.35 12.97 6.03
CA LYS A 235 10.15 13.41 6.71
C LYS A 235 8.89 12.86 6.04
N TYR A 236 8.82 12.96 4.72
CA TYR A 236 7.66 12.49 3.96
C TYR A 236 7.62 10.97 3.81
N THR A 237 8.78 10.33 3.63
CA THR A 237 8.88 8.87 3.65
C THR A 237 8.43 8.28 4.98
N TYR A 238 8.79 8.89 6.13
CA TYR A 238 8.30 8.44 7.44
C TYR A 238 6.81 8.76 7.66
N SER A 239 6.26 9.80 7.05
CA SER A 239 4.81 10.04 7.08
C SER A 239 4.06 8.93 6.36
N TRP A 240 4.54 8.53 5.19
CA TRP A 240 4.02 7.37 4.48
C TRP A 240 4.19 6.07 5.28
N PHE A 241 5.36 5.78 5.85
CA PHE A 241 5.60 4.59 6.66
C PHE A 241 4.67 4.47 7.86
N ARG A 242 4.34 5.58 8.53
CA ARG A 242 3.39 5.55 9.65
C ARG A 242 2.00 5.10 9.20
N HIS A 243 1.54 5.61 8.08
CA HIS A 243 0.27 5.19 7.47
C HIS A 243 0.31 3.70 7.09
N GLU A 244 1.33 3.28 6.35
CA GLU A 244 1.51 1.88 5.93
C GLU A 244 1.55 0.89 7.09
N ARG A 245 2.28 1.21 8.15
CA ARG A 245 2.38 0.33 9.33
C ARG A 245 1.04 0.12 10.01
N LEU A 246 0.24 1.17 10.14
CA LEU A 246 -1.09 1.06 10.71
C LEU A 246 -2.03 0.27 9.80
N MET A 247 -2.01 0.60 8.52
CA MET A 247 -2.81 -0.07 7.50
C MET A 247 -2.50 -1.58 7.45
N ILE A 248 -1.21 -1.95 7.42
CA ILE A 248 -0.79 -3.36 7.43
C ILE A 248 -1.25 -4.06 8.71
N ALA A 249 -1.09 -3.43 9.88
CA ALA A 249 -1.53 -4.01 11.15
C ALA A 249 -3.06 -4.27 11.16
N ALA A 250 -3.86 -3.28 10.74
CA ALA A 250 -5.31 -3.41 10.66
C ALA A 250 -5.73 -4.53 9.69
N ARG A 251 -5.10 -4.62 8.53
CA ARG A 251 -5.35 -5.69 7.55
C ARG A 251 -4.99 -7.07 8.09
N CYS A 252 -3.88 -7.19 8.82
CA CYS A 252 -3.51 -8.45 9.46
C CYS A 252 -4.56 -8.87 10.50
N CYS A 253 -5.13 -7.93 11.26
CA CYS A 253 -6.23 -8.22 12.19
C CYS A 253 -7.46 -8.76 11.45
N GLY A 254 -7.88 -8.11 10.37
CA GLY A 254 -9.00 -8.58 9.55
C GLY A 254 -8.77 -9.96 8.93
N ALA A 255 -7.58 -10.20 8.38
CA ALA A 255 -7.20 -11.51 7.85
C ALA A 255 -7.22 -12.59 8.93
N SER A 256 -6.70 -12.28 10.12
CA SER A 256 -6.68 -13.21 11.25
C SER A 256 -8.08 -13.54 11.74
N GLU A 257 -8.98 -12.53 11.85
CA GLU A 257 -10.38 -12.75 12.22
C GLU A 257 -11.04 -13.76 11.28
N ARG A 258 -10.94 -13.53 9.97
CA ARG A 258 -11.52 -14.44 8.97
C ARG A 258 -10.90 -15.85 9.04
N LEU A 259 -9.57 -15.96 9.15
CA LEU A 259 -8.89 -17.25 9.24
C LEU A 259 -9.34 -18.06 10.47
N ILE A 260 -9.57 -17.40 11.61
CA ILE A 260 -10.07 -18.04 12.82
C ILE A 260 -11.50 -18.53 12.62
N GLU A 261 -12.37 -17.74 11.97
CA GLU A 261 -13.74 -18.13 11.64
C GLU A 261 -13.78 -19.34 10.71
N GLU A 262 -13.01 -19.33 9.63
CA GLU A 262 -12.91 -20.43 8.67
C GLU A 262 -12.34 -21.71 9.33
N ALA A 263 -11.26 -21.57 10.12
CA ALA A 263 -10.68 -22.69 10.85
C ALA A 263 -11.64 -23.30 11.87
N THR A 264 -12.41 -22.44 12.56
CA THR A 264 -13.44 -22.88 13.52
C THR A 264 -14.56 -23.63 12.82
N THR A 265 -15.03 -23.13 11.68
CA THR A 265 -16.06 -23.77 10.86
C THR A 265 -15.57 -25.13 10.35
N PHE A 266 -14.38 -25.14 9.77
CA PHE A 266 -13.75 -26.39 9.32
C PHE A 266 -13.61 -27.40 10.45
N ALA A 267 -13.15 -26.98 11.64
CA ALA A 267 -12.96 -27.87 12.78
C ALA A 267 -14.29 -28.50 13.26
N LYS A 268 -15.40 -27.77 13.17
CA LYS A 268 -16.76 -28.27 13.52
C LYS A 268 -17.32 -29.26 12.48
N GLU A 269 -16.90 -29.16 11.24
CA GLU A 269 -17.38 -30.02 10.14
C GLU A 269 -16.49 -31.23 9.90
N ARG A 270 -15.18 -31.10 10.09
CA ARG A 270 -14.20 -32.17 9.79
C ARG A 270 -14.37 -33.35 10.72
N LYS A 271 -14.86 -34.47 10.18
CA LYS A 271 -15.02 -35.73 10.90
C LYS A 271 -13.69 -36.34 11.33
N SER A 272 -13.68 -36.89 12.55
CA SER A 272 -12.65 -37.74 13.13
C SER A 272 -13.29 -39.07 13.52
N LYS A 273 -12.50 -39.97 14.14
CA LYS A 273 -12.98 -41.30 14.50
C LYS A 273 -14.24 -41.31 15.38
N ASP A 274 -14.27 -40.42 16.39
CA ASP A 274 -15.30 -40.41 17.44
C ASP A 274 -16.04 -39.05 17.52
N GLY A 275 -16.12 -38.29 16.42
CA GLY A 275 -16.77 -36.97 16.40
C GLY A 275 -16.18 -36.05 15.36
N THR A 276 -15.92 -34.79 15.73
CA THR A 276 -15.24 -33.79 14.89
C THR A 276 -13.90 -33.41 15.49
N ILE A 277 -13.02 -32.80 14.69
CA ILE A 277 -11.72 -32.37 15.23
C ILE A 277 -11.87 -31.24 16.26
N SER A 278 -13.00 -30.53 16.27
CA SER A 278 -13.31 -29.53 17.30
C SER A 278 -13.53 -30.13 18.71
N ASP A 279 -13.70 -31.44 18.82
CA ASP A 279 -13.87 -32.12 20.11
C ASP A 279 -12.53 -32.33 20.85
N TYR A 280 -11.39 -32.16 20.13
CA TYR A 280 -10.07 -32.30 20.72
C TYR A 280 -9.59 -31.02 21.39
N GLN A 281 -9.20 -31.11 22.67
CA GLN A 281 -8.72 -29.94 23.45
C GLN A 281 -7.56 -29.21 22.79
N ALA A 282 -6.66 -29.93 22.08
CA ALA A 282 -5.54 -29.30 21.38
C ALA A 282 -6.03 -28.28 20.31
N ILE A 283 -7.07 -28.64 19.56
CA ILE A 283 -7.68 -27.74 18.56
C ILE A 283 -8.40 -26.58 19.24
N GLN A 284 -9.14 -26.87 20.33
CA GLN A 284 -9.84 -25.81 21.08
C GLN A 284 -8.86 -24.78 21.66
N PHE A 285 -7.72 -25.21 22.21
CA PHE A 285 -6.71 -24.31 22.74
C PHE A 285 -6.04 -23.48 21.63
N MET A 286 -5.69 -24.07 20.50
CA MET A 286 -5.13 -23.31 19.36
C MET A 286 -6.08 -22.19 18.91
N LEU A 287 -7.37 -22.47 18.79
CA LEU A 287 -8.37 -21.47 18.41
C LEU A 287 -8.55 -20.40 19.51
N ALA A 288 -8.61 -20.81 20.78
CA ALA A 288 -8.76 -19.89 21.90
C ALA A 288 -7.54 -18.94 22.05
N ASP A 289 -6.33 -19.48 21.90
CA ASP A 289 -5.11 -18.68 21.93
C ASP A 289 -5.09 -17.67 20.76
N SER A 290 -5.43 -18.13 19.55
CA SER A 290 -5.52 -17.25 18.38
C SER A 290 -6.53 -16.11 18.56
N VAL A 291 -7.70 -16.38 19.11
CA VAL A 291 -8.70 -15.33 19.43
C VAL A 291 -8.16 -14.36 20.49
N THR A 292 -7.47 -14.88 21.51
CA THR A 292 -6.88 -14.06 22.58
C THR A 292 -5.81 -13.12 22.06
N GLU A 293 -4.91 -13.63 21.21
CA GLU A 293 -3.85 -12.84 20.56
C GLU A 293 -4.44 -11.79 19.61
N LEU A 294 -5.42 -12.17 18.80
CA LEU A 294 -6.12 -11.25 17.91
C LEU A 294 -6.81 -10.13 18.68
N TRP A 295 -7.47 -10.47 19.78
CA TRP A 295 -8.16 -9.47 20.61
C TRP A 295 -7.18 -8.44 21.21
N ALA A 296 -5.99 -8.87 21.60
CA ALA A 296 -4.94 -7.99 22.13
C ALA A 296 -4.36 -7.04 21.09
#